data_9136ba88b43c447728a2fc6330f28ec0
#
_entry.id   9136ba88b43c447728a2fc6330f28ec0
#
_cell.length_a   1.000
_cell.length_b   1.000
_cell.length_c   1.000
_cell.angle_alpha   90.00
_cell.angle_beta   90.00
_cell.angle_gamma   90.00
#
_symmetry.space_group_name_H-M   'P 1'
#
loop_
_entity.id
_entity.type
_entity.pdbx_description
1 polymer ?
#
loop_
_entity_poly.entity_id
_entity_poly.type
_entity_poly.pdbx_seq_one_letter_code
_entity_poly.pdbx_strand_id
1 'polypeptide(L)'
;MSKVIGPEDYLEPACLLCGDPMGEVAPMRPIPQQRIIEKMDEYMSRRDYAGAERHLKYWLLEATEGRDKRGELMVRGELIGHYRKTAEREKALAQIDAALALVRELDYGDTISAGTTYVNCATALSSFGENERALELFNMAQPIYEKSAATRAELLGGLYNNMALCLAALSRYSEAHAYYDKAMDAMEKAEGGALEQAITCLNRANLVENEVGMEAGESRIFDLVDEAWDKLDAFTGARDGYYAFVCEKCAPTFGYYGYFAAAEELKKRAEKIYDRT
;
A
#
# COMPACT_ATOMS: atom_id res chain seq x y z
N MET A 1 -21.45 -8.71 21.09
CA MET A 1 -21.08 -8.09 22.37
C MET A 1 -20.05 -7.02 22.07
N SER A 2 -20.36 -5.75 22.23
CA SER A 2 -19.37 -4.68 22.07
C SER A 2 -18.32 -4.83 23.17
N LYS A 3 -17.06 -5.01 22.80
CA LYS A 3 -15.95 -5.04 23.72
C LYS A 3 -15.89 -3.68 24.43
N VAL A 4 -16.02 -3.69 25.76
CA VAL A 4 -15.83 -2.47 26.56
C VAL A 4 -14.36 -2.09 26.42
N ILE A 5 -14.10 -0.84 26.05
CA ILE A 5 -12.72 -0.33 25.88
C ILE A 5 -12.11 -0.22 27.28
N GLY A 6 -11.04 -0.99 27.53
CA GLY A 6 -10.25 -0.90 28.75
C GLY A 6 -9.09 0.09 28.62
N PRO A 7 -8.42 0.43 29.73
CA PRO A 7 -7.19 1.25 29.70
C PRO A 7 -6.09 0.64 28.81
N GLU A 8 -6.06 -0.68 28.68
CA GLU A 8 -5.14 -1.42 27.81
C GLU A 8 -5.33 -1.15 26.33
N ASP A 9 -6.54 -0.76 25.90
CA ASP A 9 -6.81 -0.37 24.51
C ASP A 9 -6.20 1.02 24.18
N TYR A 10 -5.75 1.75 25.20
CA TYR A 10 -5.06 3.03 25.13
C TYR A 10 -3.58 2.94 25.48
N LEU A 11 -3.12 1.82 26.03
CA LEU A 11 -1.70 1.54 26.17
C LEU A 11 -1.17 1.38 24.76
N GLU A 12 -0.23 2.25 24.41
CA GLU A 12 0.37 2.22 23.11
C GLU A 12 0.78 0.80 22.73
N PRO A 13 0.25 0.29 21.64
CA PRO A 13 1.03 -0.68 20.94
C PRO A 13 2.32 0.02 20.56
N ALA A 14 3.46 -0.57 20.88
CA ALA A 14 4.62 -0.39 20.05
C ALA A 14 4.11 -0.27 18.62
N CYS A 15 4.57 0.74 17.86
CA CYS A 15 4.09 0.97 16.50
C CYS A 15 3.81 -0.40 15.88
N LEU A 16 2.56 -0.68 15.48
CA LEU A 16 2.15 -1.98 14.97
C LEU A 16 3.04 -2.48 13.82
N LEU A 17 3.81 -1.55 13.24
CA LEU A 17 4.74 -1.78 12.14
C LEU A 17 6.20 -1.97 12.59
N CYS A 18 6.65 -1.38 13.70
CA CYS A 18 8.08 -1.35 14.03
C CYS A 18 8.45 -1.73 15.48
N GLY A 19 7.52 -1.69 16.42
CA GLY A 19 7.83 -1.96 17.83
C GLY A 19 8.68 -0.90 18.53
N ASP A 20 8.98 0.23 17.87
CA ASP A 20 9.83 1.28 18.46
C ASP A 20 9.17 1.95 19.67
N PRO A 21 9.89 2.07 20.79
CA PRO A 21 9.44 2.90 21.91
C PRO A 21 9.43 4.34 21.44
N MET A 22 8.28 4.91 21.46
CA MET A 22 8.06 6.26 20.96
C MET A 22 8.38 7.27 22.02
N GLY A 23 9.21 8.25 21.69
CA GLY A 23 9.63 9.30 22.60
C GLY A 23 8.49 10.18 23.12
N GLU A 24 8.45 10.32 24.34
CA GLU A 24 8.53 11.42 25.29
C GLU A 24 7.31 12.26 25.61
N VAL A 25 6.25 12.39 24.82
CA VAL A 25 5.04 13.12 25.26
C VAL A 25 3.82 12.24 25.06
N ALA A 26 3.38 11.63 26.15
CA ALA A 26 2.11 10.89 26.12
C ALA A 26 1.00 11.81 25.62
N PRO A 27 0.16 11.38 24.68
CA PRO A 27 -0.98 12.14 24.18
C PRO A 27 -1.94 12.43 25.34
N MET A 28 -2.55 13.59 25.35
CA MET A 28 -3.57 13.91 26.36
C MET A 28 -4.82 13.03 26.21
N ARG A 29 -5.15 12.67 24.97
CA ARG A 29 -6.24 11.76 24.62
C ARG A 29 -5.84 10.94 23.40
N PRO A 30 -5.26 9.72 23.56
CA PRO A 30 -4.92 8.87 22.43
C PRO A 30 -6.18 8.35 21.71
N ILE A 31 -6.11 8.26 20.39
CA ILE A 31 -7.20 7.69 19.58
C ILE A 31 -7.06 6.16 19.49
N PRO A 32 -8.17 5.40 19.36
CA PRO A 32 -8.15 3.94 19.27
C PRO A 32 -7.78 3.46 17.85
N GLN A 33 -6.49 3.53 17.50
CA GLN A 33 -5.98 3.29 16.14
C GLN A 33 -6.49 1.98 15.53
N GLN A 34 -6.39 0.87 16.27
CA GLN A 34 -6.82 -0.44 15.78
C GLN A 34 -8.32 -0.45 15.39
N ARG A 35 -9.18 0.13 16.21
CA ARG A 35 -10.61 0.20 15.91
C ARG A 35 -10.93 1.10 14.72
N ILE A 36 -10.12 2.13 14.50
CA ILE A 36 -10.27 3.02 13.36
C ILE A 36 -9.98 2.24 12.08
N ILE A 37 -8.90 1.45 12.06
CA ILE A 37 -8.52 0.61 10.92
C ILE A 37 -9.57 -0.47 10.66
N GLU A 38 -9.99 -1.23 11.69
CA GLU A 38 -11.06 -2.23 11.57
C GLU A 38 -12.34 -1.65 10.98
N LYS A 39 -12.69 -0.43 11.39
CA LYS A 39 -13.87 0.25 10.85
C LYS A 39 -13.67 0.73 9.40
N MET A 40 -12.44 1.08 9.03
CA MET A 40 -12.10 1.38 7.64
C MET A 40 -12.29 0.15 6.74
N ASP A 41 -11.90 -1.04 7.20
CA ASP A 41 -12.10 -2.29 6.45
C ASP A 41 -13.59 -2.55 6.19
N GLU A 42 -14.48 -2.26 7.18
CA GLU A 42 -15.93 -2.37 6.99
C GLU A 42 -16.47 -1.38 5.93
N TYR A 43 -15.97 -0.12 5.91
CA TYR A 43 -16.36 0.84 4.88
C TYR A 43 -15.85 0.43 3.50
N MET A 44 -14.62 -0.06 3.44
CA MET A 44 -14.00 -0.50 2.17
C MET A 44 -14.70 -1.72 1.59
N SER A 45 -15.05 -2.73 2.42
CA SER A 45 -15.79 -3.91 1.97
C SER A 45 -17.17 -3.56 1.39
N ARG A 46 -17.80 -2.50 1.89
CA ARG A 46 -19.09 -1.99 1.39
C ARG A 46 -18.96 -0.92 0.32
N ARG A 47 -17.74 -0.56 -0.09
CA ARG A 47 -17.46 0.56 -1.00
C ARG A 47 -18.08 1.90 -0.56
N ASP A 48 -18.30 2.08 0.75
CA ASP A 48 -18.81 3.34 1.33
C ASP A 48 -17.66 4.34 1.54
N TYR A 49 -17.17 4.88 0.44
CA TYR A 49 -16.06 5.86 0.47
C TYR A 49 -16.44 7.15 1.20
N ALA A 50 -17.70 7.58 1.12
CA ALA A 50 -18.16 8.78 1.82
C ALA A 50 -18.22 8.55 3.34
N GLY A 51 -18.64 7.37 3.79
CA GLY A 51 -18.58 6.97 5.19
C GLY A 51 -17.15 6.89 5.71
N ALA A 52 -16.25 6.31 4.94
CA ALA A 52 -14.83 6.23 5.23
C ALA A 52 -14.20 7.63 5.43
N GLU A 53 -14.45 8.56 4.51
CA GLU A 53 -13.93 9.93 4.63
C GLU A 53 -14.44 10.64 5.89
N ARG A 54 -15.75 10.55 6.18
CA ARG A 54 -16.31 11.15 7.40
C ARG A 54 -15.69 10.55 8.66
N HIS A 55 -15.51 9.24 8.69
CA HIS A 55 -14.89 8.53 9.81
C HIS A 55 -13.45 9.00 10.04
N LEU A 56 -12.63 9.03 9.01
CA LEU A 56 -11.25 9.49 9.11
C LEU A 56 -11.15 10.97 9.51
N LYS A 57 -11.98 11.84 8.97
CA LYS A 57 -12.01 13.26 9.36
C LYS A 57 -12.38 13.47 10.81
N TYR A 58 -13.33 12.70 11.32
CA TYR A 58 -13.69 12.72 12.73
C TYR A 58 -12.48 12.35 13.61
N TRP A 59 -11.81 11.25 13.30
CA TRP A 59 -10.66 10.82 14.08
C TRP A 59 -9.42 11.71 13.91
N LEU A 60 -9.26 12.36 12.76
CA LEU A 60 -8.23 13.39 12.59
C LEU A 60 -8.45 14.56 13.54
N LEU A 61 -9.70 15.02 13.68
CA LEU A 61 -10.05 16.08 14.64
C LEU A 61 -9.76 15.64 16.08
N GLU A 62 -10.22 14.44 16.47
CA GLU A 62 -10.00 13.90 17.82
C GLU A 62 -8.50 13.75 18.13
N ALA A 63 -7.70 13.27 17.19
CA ALA A 63 -6.25 13.15 17.36
C ALA A 63 -5.58 14.52 17.53
N THR A 64 -5.98 15.50 16.72
CA THR A 64 -5.43 16.86 16.78
C THR A 64 -5.78 17.55 18.10
N GLU A 65 -7.04 17.52 18.53
CA GLU A 65 -7.48 18.08 19.80
C GLU A 65 -6.90 17.34 21.00
N GLY A 66 -6.75 16.02 20.89
CA GLY A 66 -6.13 15.15 21.90
C GLY A 66 -4.62 15.26 21.96
N ARG A 67 -3.98 16.02 21.06
CA ARG A 67 -2.53 16.11 20.87
C ARG A 67 -1.86 14.75 20.65
N ASP A 68 -2.62 13.83 20.06
CA ASP A 68 -2.11 12.52 19.67
C ASP A 68 -1.45 12.61 18.27
N LYS A 69 -0.21 13.08 18.26
CA LYS A 69 0.56 13.27 17.02
C LYS A 69 0.74 11.98 16.22
N ARG A 70 0.78 10.85 16.90
CA ARG A 70 0.92 9.53 16.26
C ARG A 70 -0.39 9.09 15.64
N GLY A 71 -1.47 9.20 16.40
CA GLY A 71 -2.80 8.97 15.88
C GLY A 71 -3.10 9.90 14.71
N GLU A 72 -2.70 11.17 14.80
CA GLU A 72 -2.81 12.13 13.71
C GLU A 72 -2.05 11.65 12.46
N LEU A 73 -0.79 11.20 12.62
CA LEU A 73 0.03 10.71 11.51
C LEU A 73 -0.59 9.47 10.85
N MET A 74 -1.07 8.53 11.66
CA MET A 74 -1.77 7.34 11.17
C MET A 74 -3.02 7.71 10.37
N VAL A 75 -3.91 8.56 10.91
CA VAL A 75 -5.15 8.94 10.22
C VAL A 75 -4.86 9.74 8.95
N ARG A 76 -3.82 10.57 8.92
CA ARG A 76 -3.38 11.24 7.69
C ARG A 76 -2.90 10.23 6.64
N GLY A 77 -2.18 9.18 7.04
CA GLY A 77 -1.80 8.08 6.15
C GLY A 77 -3.01 7.40 5.50
N GLU A 78 -4.05 7.10 6.30
CA GLU A 78 -5.31 6.53 5.79
C GLU A 78 -6.04 7.50 4.84
N LEU A 79 -6.08 8.80 5.16
CA LEU A 79 -6.66 9.82 4.28
C LEU A 79 -5.90 9.95 2.96
N ILE A 80 -4.57 9.87 2.97
CA ILE A 80 -3.75 9.87 1.74
C ILE A 80 -4.16 8.68 0.86
N GLY A 81 -4.24 7.48 1.43
CA GLY A 81 -4.66 6.28 0.72
C GLY A 81 -6.10 6.40 0.18
N HIS A 82 -7.01 6.93 0.98
CA HIS A 82 -8.39 7.17 0.61
C HIS A 82 -8.49 8.16 -0.57
N TYR A 83 -7.87 9.33 -0.48
CA TYR A 83 -7.92 10.34 -1.54
C TYR A 83 -7.19 9.92 -2.82
N ARG A 84 -6.14 9.10 -2.70
CA ARG A 84 -5.53 8.44 -3.85
C ARG A 84 -6.54 7.52 -4.56
N LYS A 85 -7.29 6.71 -3.79
CA LYS A 85 -8.29 5.77 -4.34
C LYS A 85 -9.48 6.48 -4.96
N THR A 86 -9.89 7.62 -4.42
CA THR A 86 -11.01 8.45 -4.92
C THR A 86 -10.57 9.51 -5.94
N ALA A 87 -9.28 9.53 -6.32
CA ALA A 87 -8.67 10.48 -7.26
C ALA A 87 -8.80 11.96 -6.84
N GLU A 88 -8.85 12.24 -5.53
CA GLU A 88 -8.98 13.58 -4.97
C GLU A 88 -7.60 14.18 -4.69
N ARG A 89 -6.89 14.54 -5.78
CA ARG A 89 -5.49 14.98 -5.77
C ARG A 89 -5.19 16.06 -4.74
N GLU A 90 -5.94 17.16 -4.73
CA GLU A 90 -5.65 18.31 -3.87
C GLU A 90 -5.81 17.99 -2.38
N LYS A 91 -6.83 17.19 -2.04
CA LYS A 91 -7.00 16.72 -0.66
C LYS A 91 -5.85 15.79 -0.25
N ALA A 92 -5.41 14.90 -1.14
CA ALA A 92 -4.26 14.04 -0.89
C ALA A 92 -2.99 14.86 -0.64
N LEU A 93 -2.68 15.85 -1.49
CA LEU A 93 -1.51 16.71 -1.35
C LEU A 93 -1.50 17.47 -0.02
N ALA A 94 -2.65 17.98 0.42
CA ALA A 94 -2.76 18.66 1.72
C ALA A 94 -2.44 17.70 2.90
N GLN A 95 -2.87 16.42 2.82
CA GLN A 95 -2.53 15.44 3.85
C GLN A 95 -1.06 15.01 3.78
N ILE A 96 -0.49 14.89 2.58
CA ILE A 96 0.94 14.60 2.38
C ILE A 96 1.81 15.66 3.03
N ASP A 97 1.56 16.94 2.74
CA ASP A 97 2.34 18.05 3.30
C ASP A 97 2.26 18.07 4.84
N ALA A 98 1.06 17.84 5.39
CA ALA A 98 0.85 17.77 6.83
C ALA A 98 1.53 16.54 7.47
N ALA A 99 1.45 15.36 6.85
CA ALA A 99 2.11 14.15 7.35
C ALA A 99 3.63 14.29 7.35
N LEU A 100 4.22 14.84 6.29
CA LEU A 100 5.66 15.10 6.21
C LEU A 100 6.12 16.17 7.22
N ALA A 101 5.28 17.15 7.53
CA ALA A 101 5.56 18.11 8.60
C ALA A 101 5.57 17.44 9.97
N LEU A 102 4.61 16.53 10.25
CA LEU A 102 4.57 15.76 11.49
C LEU A 102 5.78 14.84 11.67
N VAL A 103 6.22 14.15 10.62
CA VAL A 103 7.43 13.31 10.69
C VAL A 103 8.65 14.13 11.12
N ARG A 104 8.78 15.37 10.61
CA ARG A 104 9.85 16.28 11.01
C ARG A 104 9.68 16.78 12.45
N GLU A 105 8.46 17.14 12.85
CA GLU A 105 8.14 17.63 14.20
C GLU A 105 8.44 16.57 15.27
N LEU A 106 8.17 15.30 14.96
CA LEU A 106 8.35 14.17 15.86
C LEU A 106 9.79 13.62 15.88
N ASP A 107 10.67 14.16 15.05
CA ASP A 107 12.04 13.64 14.85
C ASP A 107 12.09 12.13 14.52
N TYR A 108 11.13 11.68 13.71
CA TYR A 108 10.96 10.25 13.37
C TYR A 108 11.84 9.77 12.21
N GLY A 109 12.74 10.60 11.72
CA GLY A 109 13.42 10.43 10.43
C GLY A 109 13.94 9.03 10.09
N ASP A 110 14.34 8.23 11.11
CA ASP A 110 14.92 6.90 10.91
C ASP A 110 14.01 5.74 11.40
N THR A 111 12.74 6.02 11.70
CA THR A 111 11.81 4.97 12.17
C THR A 111 11.07 4.30 11.01
N ILE A 112 10.65 3.04 11.18
CA ILE A 112 9.80 2.35 10.18
C ILE A 112 8.50 3.11 9.94
N SER A 113 7.94 3.77 10.96
CA SER A 113 6.77 4.63 10.81
C SER A 113 7.00 5.78 9.85
N ALA A 114 8.17 6.43 9.91
CA ALA A 114 8.55 7.44 8.92
C ALA A 114 8.72 6.84 7.53
N GLY A 115 9.39 5.69 7.42
CA GLY A 115 9.52 4.95 6.17
C GLY A 115 8.16 4.65 5.55
N THR A 116 7.21 4.15 6.34
CA THR A 116 5.83 3.88 5.88
C THR A 116 5.12 5.16 5.44
N THR A 117 5.29 6.26 6.19
CA THR A 117 4.72 7.56 5.79
C THR A 117 5.31 8.03 4.46
N TYR A 118 6.62 7.93 4.27
CA TYR A 118 7.26 8.29 3.00
C TYR A 118 6.74 7.43 1.83
N VAL A 119 6.61 6.11 2.02
CA VAL A 119 6.06 5.19 1.00
C VAL A 119 4.62 5.55 0.65
N ASN A 120 3.76 5.81 1.63
CA ASN A 120 2.37 6.18 1.39
C ASN A 120 2.25 7.50 0.64
N CYS A 121 3.01 8.51 1.06
CA CYS A 121 3.07 9.81 0.37
C CYS A 121 3.59 9.65 -1.05
N ALA A 122 4.70 8.93 -1.26
CA ALA A 122 5.30 8.70 -2.56
C ALA A 122 4.34 7.95 -3.51
N THR A 123 3.67 6.91 -3.02
CA THR A 123 2.70 6.14 -3.80
C THR A 123 1.53 7.01 -4.27
N ALA A 124 1.05 7.92 -3.40
CA ALA A 124 0.00 8.85 -3.78
C ALA A 124 0.51 9.89 -4.79
N LEU A 125 1.68 10.48 -4.57
CA LEU A 125 2.31 11.42 -5.53
C LEU A 125 2.49 10.78 -6.91
N SER A 126 3.03 9.55 -6.96
CA SER A 126 3.22 8.83 -8.22
C SER A 126 1.89 8.57 -8.94
N SER A 127 0.82 8.22 -8.20
CA SER A 127 -0.51 8.02 -8.79
C SER A 127 -1.11 9.30 -9.39
N PHE A 128 -0.64 10.47 -8.95
CA PHE A 128 -1.01 11.78 -9.50
C PHE A 128 0.01 12.33 -10.52
N GLY A 129 0.98 11.51 -10.94
CA GLY A 129 1.98 11.87 -11.95
C GLY A 129 3.16 12.70 -11.43
N GLU A 130 3.28 12.92 -10.10
CA GLU A 130 4.40 13.64 -9.49
C GLU A 130 5.58 12.70 -9.19
N ASN A 131 6.08 12.01 -10.23
CA ASN A 131 7.00 10.89 -10.09
C ASN A 131 8.39 11.29 -9.55
N GLU A 132 8.90 12.47 -9.89
CA GLU A 132 10.18 12.96 -9.36
C GLU A 132 10.11 13.15 -7.84
N ARG A 133 9.06 13.83 -7.35
CA ARG A 133 8.82 14.00 -5.90
C ARG A 133 8.57 12.67 -5.20
N ALA A 134 7.84 11.76 -5.86
CA ALA A 134 7.61 10.42 -5.33
C ALA A 134 8.93 9.66 -5.16
N LEU A 135 9.82 9.71 -6.15
CA LEU A 135 11.10 9.03 -6.10
C LEU A 135 12.00 9.56 -4.97
N GLU A 136 11.98 10.87 -4.70
CA GLU A 136 12.69 11.46 -3.55
C GLU A 136 12.23 10.81 -2.22
N LEU A 137 10.93 10.69 -2.00
CA LEU A 137 10.38 10.07 -0.78
C LEU A 137 10.65 8.56 -0.72
N PHE A 138 10.57 7.84 -1.84
CA PHE A 138 10.97 6.44 -1.88
C PHE A 138 12.44 6.26 -1.51
N ASN A 139 13.32 7.13 -2.00
CA ASN A 139 14.74 7.11 -1.66
C ASN A 139 15.01 7.43 -0.17
N MET A 140 14.12 8.19 0.48
CA MET A 140 14.17 8.39 1.94
C MET A 140 13.71 7.14 2.71
N ALA A 141 12.68 6.45 2.22
CA ALA A 141 12.13 5.25 2.86
C ALA A 141 13.07 4.03 2.74
N GLN A 142 13.72 3.86 1.60
CA GLN A 142 14.53 2.68 1.29
C GLN A 142 15.59 2.39 2.36
N PRO A 143 16.50 3.31 2.72
CA PRO A 143 17.53 3.01 3.71
C PRO A 143 16.96 2.72 5.12
N ILE A 144 15.80 3.28 5.46
CA ILE A 144 15.12 2.99 6.72
C ILE A 144 14.68 1.52 6.74
N TYR A 145 14.02 1.07 5.68
CA TYR A 145 13.52 -0.30 5.58
C TYR A 145 14.65 -1.32 5.45
N GLU A 146 15.68 -1.03 4.66
CA GLU A 146 16.80 -1.95 4.43
C GLU A 146 17.69 -2.13 5.69
N LYS A 147 17.83 -1.11 6.53
CA LYS A 147 18.66 -1.17 7.74
C LYS A 147 17.97 -1.83 8.93
N SER A 148 16.66 -1.75 9.01
CA SER A 148 15.93 -2.25 10.17
C SER A 148 15.65 -3.75 10.06
N ALA A 149 16.18 -4.52 11.02
CA ALA A 149 15.89 -5.96 11.13
C ALA A 149 14.41 -6.26 11.46
N ALA A 150 13.65 -5.25 11.91
CA ALA A 150 12.22 -5.36 12.18
C ALA A 150 11.36 -5.14 10.92
N THR A 151 11.95 -4.73 9.79
CA THR A 151 11.21 -4.54 8.54
C THR A 151 10.78 -5.89 7.99
N ARG A 152 9.48 -6.05 7.84
CA ARG A 152 8.90 -7.25 7.24
C ARG A 152 9.13 -7.27 5.72
N ALA A 153 9.25 -8.47 5.16
CA ALA A 153 9.51 -8.67 3.73
C ALA A 153 8.43 -8.02 2.84
N GLU A 154 7.18 -7.98 3.30
CA GLU A 154 6.06 -7.36 2.57
C GLU A 154 6.23 -5.84 2.42
N LEU A 155 6.80 -5.17 3.43
CA LEU A 155 7.07 -3.73 3.35
C LEU A 155 8.18 -3.43 2.33
N LEU A 156 9.24 -4.25 2.32
CA LEU A 156 10.32 -4.12 1.34
C LEU A 156 9.84 -4.41 -0.08
N GLY A 157 9.11 -5.49 -0.26
CA GLY A 157 8.56 -5.86 -1.56
C GLY A 157 7.62 -4.79 -2.11
N GLY A 158 6.72 -4.27 -1.26
CA GLY A 158 5.82 -3.17 -1.63
C GLY A 158 6.57 -1.89 -1.99
N LEU A 159 7.60 -1.52 -1.21
CA LEU A 159 8.47 -0.37 -1.53
C LEU A 159 9.13 -0.55 -2.90
N TYR A 160 9.80 -1.68 -3.13
CA TYR A 160 10.53 -1.92 -4.38
C TYR A 160 9.60 -1.96 -5.60
N ASN A 161 8.42 -2.59 -5.47
CA ASN A 161 7.42 -2.59 -6.55
C ASN A 161 6.94 -1.17 -6.89
N ASN A 162 6.67 -0.34 -5.87
CA ASN A 162 6.22 1.04 -6.09
C ASN A 162 7.36 1.93 -6.64
N MET A 163 8.60 1.73 -6.22
CA MET A 163 9.77 2.39 -6.82
C MET A 163 9.92 2.00 -8.30
N ALA A 164 9.76 0.73 -8.63
CA ALA A 164 9.83 0.27 -10.02
C ALA A 164 8.75 0.90 -10.89
N LEU A 165 7.50 0.99 -10.41
CA LEU A 165 6.41 1.69 -11.10
C LEU A 165 6.74 3.16 -11.34
N CYS A 166 7.27 3.85 -10.32
CA CYS A 166 7.67 5.25 -10.40
C CYS A 166 8.80 5.45 -11.43
N LEU A 167 9.83 4.59 -11.41
CA LEU A 167 10.94 4.63 -12.36
C LEU A 167 10.48 4.32 -13.79
N ALA A 168 9.55 3.39 -13.98
CA ALA A 168 8.94 3.10 -15.26
C ALA A 168 8.21 4.33 -15.83
N ALA A 169 7.45 5.04 -14.99
CA ALA A 169 6.79 6.28 -15.38
C ALA A 169 7.78 7.41 -15.76
N LEU A 170 8.99 7.38 -15.21
CA LEU A 170 10.12 8.26 -15.57
C LEU A 170 10.95 7.74 -16.75
N SER A 171 10.53 6.65 -17.42
CA SER A 171 11.27 5.98 -18.52
C SER A 171 12.65 5.47 -18.10
N ARG A 172 12.89 5.28 -16.80
CA ARG A 172 14.13 4.71 -16.24
C ARG A 172 14.04 3.17 -16.19
N TYR A 173 13.86 2.56 -17.36
CA TYR A 173 13.47 1.15 -17.49
C TYR A 173 14.46 0.17 -16.86
N SER A 174 15.76 0.36 -17.08
CA SER A 174 16.80 -0.52 -16.51
C SER A 174 16.74 -0.55 -14.96
N GLU A 175 16.52 0.60 -14.33
CA GLU A 175 16.39 0.69 -12.87
C GLU A 175 15.07 0.09 -12.41
N ALA A 176 13.98 0.29 -13.17
CA ALA A 176 12.68 -0.31 -12.87
C ALA A 176 12.76 -1.85 -12.85
N HIS A 177 13.45 -2.46 -13.85
CA HIS A 177 13.69 -3.91 -13.85
C HIS A 177 14.43 -4.37 -12.60
N ALA A 178 15.51 -3.69 -12.21
CA ALA A 178 16.28 -4.05 -11.02
C ALA A 178 15.45 -3.97 -9.73
N TYR A 179 14.55 -2.99 -9.61
CA TYR A 179 13.67 -2.88 -8.45
C TYR A 179 12.55 -3.91 -8.47
N TYR A 180 12.03 -4.31 -9.63
CA TYR A 180 11.09 -5.44 -9.70
C TYR A 180 11.76 -6.76 -9.29
N ASP A 181 13.01 -7.00 -9.67
CA ASP A 181 13.75 -8.18 -9.22
C ASP A 181 13.88 -8.19 -7.69
N LYS A 182 14.24 -7.06 -7.07
CA LYS A 182 14.26 -6.92 -5.61
C LYS A 182 12.88 -7.15 -4.97
N ALA A 183 11.79 -6.70 -5.62
CA ALA A 183 10.44 -6.93 -5.14
C ALA A 183 10.08 -8.41 -5.15
N MET A 184 10.39 -9.13 -6.22
CA MET A 184 10.19 -10.58 -6.33
C MET A 184 10.94 -11.33 -5.24
N ASP A 185 12.24 -11.03 -5.04
CA ASP A 185 13.09 -11.65 -4.01
C ASP A 185 12.58 -11.39 -2.58
N ALA A 186 12.07 -10.19 -2.31
CA ALA A 186 11.50 -9.84 -1.01
C ALA A 186 10.20 -10.63 -0.76
N MET A 187 9.33 -10.70 -1.76
CA MET A 187 8.05 -11.38 -1.66
C MET A 187 8.17 -12.92 -1.61
N GLU A 188 9.26 -13.50 -2.12
CA GLU A 188 9.54 -14.93 -1.95
C GLU A 188 9.67 -15.33 -0.46
N LYS A 189 10.11 -14.38 0.37
CA LYS A 189 10.31 -14.57 1.82
C LYS A 189 9.07 -14.23 2.65
N ALA A 190 8.04 -13.67 2.03
CA ALA A 190 6.82 -13.21 2.68
C ALA A 190 5.75 -14.31 2.70
N GLU A 191 5.03 -14.44 3.81
CA GLU A 191 3.84 -15.29 3.86
C GLU A 191 2.76 -14.73 2.92
N GLY A 192 2.27 -15.56 2.00
CA GLY A 192 1.29 -15.10 1.00
C GLY A 192 1.87 -14.21 -0.11
N GLY A 193 3.19 -14.04 -0.18
CA GLY A 193 3.87 -13.15 -1.15
C GLY A 193 3.60 -13.49 -2.62
N ALA A 194 3.08 -14.68 -2.93
CA ALA A 194 2.71 -15.09 -4.29
C ALA A 194 1.69 -14.12 -4.93
N LEU A 195 0.77 -13.54 -4.15
CA LEU A 195 -0.21 -12.57 -4.65
C LEU A 195 0.47 -11.27 -5.12
N GLU A 196 1.41 -10.76 -4.33
CA GLU A 196 2.19 -9.58 -4.70
C GLU A 196 3.15 -9.86 -5.87
N GLN A 197 3.71 -11.07 -5.92
CA GLN A 197 4.51 -11.50 -7.07
C GLN A 197 3.70 -11.54 -8.35
N ALA A 198 2.43 -12.00 -8.31
CA ALA A 198 1.54 -11.96 -9.48
C ALA A 198 1.31 -10.53 -9.97
N ILE A 199 1.04 -9.58 -9.06
CA ILE A 199 0.94 -8.15 -9.41
C ILE A 199 2.26 -7.66 -10.03
N THR A 200 3.40 -8.03 -9.45
CA THR A 200 4.73 -7.63 -9.94
C THR A 200 4.99 -8.18 -11.34
N CYS A 201 4.63 -9.44 -11.65
CA CYS A 201 4.74 -10.01 -12.98
C CYS A 201 3.94 -9.22 -14.02
N LEU A 202 2.68 -8.83 -13.71
CA LEU A 202 1.86 -8.02 -14.60
C LEU A 202 2.43 -6.59 -14.78
N ASN A 203 2.97 -5.99 -13.73
CA ASN A 203 3.65 -4.70 -13.82
C ASN A 203 4.92 -4.80 -14.71
N ARG A 204 5.67 -5.91 -14.62
CA ARG A 204 6.84 -6.18 -15.47
C ARG A 204 6.42 -6.39 -16.93
N ALA A 205 5.29 -7.04 -17.21
CA ALA A 205 4.74 -7.16 -18.56
C ALA A 205 4.46 -5.78 -19.16
N ASN A 206 3.78 -4.90 -18.41
CA ASN A 206 3.57 -3.51 -18.81
C ASN A 206 4.89 -2.74 -18.99
N LEU A 207 5.90 -2.98 -18.14
CA LEU A 207 7.22 -2.36 -18.29
C LEU A 207 7.88 -2.75 -19.61
N VAL A 208 7.87 -4.04 -19.96
CA VAL A 208 8.43 -4.55 -21.21
C VAL A 208 7.73 -3.93 -22.42
N GLU A 209 6.40 -3.84 -22.38
CA GLU A 209 5.64 -3.19 -23.44
C GLU A 209 5.99 -1.71 -23.60
N ASN A 210 6.12 -0.98 -22.49
CA ASN A 210 6.52 0.43 -22.52
C ASN A 210 7.95 0.66 -23.02
N GLU A 211 8.86 -0.28 -22.75
CA GLU A 211 10.27 -0.19 -23.12
C GLU A 211 10.51 -0.51 -24.59
N VAL A 212 9.95 -1.61 -25.09
CA VAL A 212 10.28 -2.15 -26.43
C VAL A 212 9.05 -2.28 -27.35
N GLY A 213 7.86 -2.06 -26.85
CA GLY A 213 6.60 -2.25 -27.57
C GLY A 213 6.09 -3.69 -27.54
N MET A 214 4.80 -3.85 -27.86
CA MET A 214 4.13 -5.15 -27.81
C MET A 214 4.75 -6.19 -28.73
N GLU A 215 5.05 -5.81 -29.99
CA GLU A 215 5.56 -6.73 -31.00
C GLU A 215 6.96 -7.27 -30.62
N ALA A 216 7.88 -6.39 -30.22
CA ALA A 216 9.23 -6.79 -29.85
C ALA A 216 9.29 -7.49 -28.47
N GLY A 217 8.36 -7.19 -27.58
CA GLY A 217 8.27 -7.75 -26.23
C GLY A 217 7.41 -8.98 -26.10
N GLU A 218 6.71 -9.43 -27.17
CA GLU A 218 5.58 -10.38 -27.12
C GLU A 218 5.88 -11.61 -26.27
N SER A 219 6.93 -12.36 -26.59
CA SER A 219 7.29 -13.58 -25.85
C SER A 219 7.47 -13.32 -24.35
N ARG A 220 8.25 -12.28 -24.00
CA ARG A 220 8.55 -11.93 -22.62
C ARG A 220 7.32 -11.44 -21.87
N ILE A 221 6.43 -10.71 -22.55
CA ILE A 221 5.16 -10.23 -21.99
C ILE A 221 4.28 -11.42 -21.63
N PHE A 222 4.08 -12.36 -22.55
CA PHE A 222 3.23 -13.52 -22.31
C PHE A 222 3.81 -14.46 -21.26
N ASP A 223 5.13 -14.69 -21.23
CA ASP A 223 5.77 -15.46 -20.15
C ASP A 223 5.47 -14.86 -18.77
N LEU A 224 5.50 -13.53 -18.64
CA LEU A 224 5.20 -12.83 -17.39
C LEU A 224 3.70 -12.88 -17.02
N VAL A 225 2.82 -12.83 -18.02
CA VAL A 225 1.36 -12.96 -17.79
C VAL A 225 1.02 -14.39 -17.38
N ASP A 226 1.63 -15.40 -18.00
CA ASP A 226 1.45 -16.81 -17.62
C ASP A 226 1.97 -17.05 -16.20
N GLU A 227 3.16 -16.53 -15.86
CA GLU A 227 3.69 -16.62 -14.50
C GLU A 227 2.75 -15.98 -13.47
N ALA A 228 2.17 -14.83 -13.79
CA ALA A 228 1.19 -14.18 -12.91
C ALA A 228 -0.05 -15.05 -12.71
N TRP A 229 -0.54 -15.67 -13.77
CA TRP A 229 -1.69 -16.60 -13.69
C TRP A 229 -1.37 -17.79 -12.81
N ASP A 230 -0.23 -18.43 -13.03
CA ASP A 230 0.19 -19.60 -12.24
C ASP A 230 0.27 -19.30 -10.75
N LYS A 231 0.81 -18.13 -10.37
CA LYS A 231 0.85 -17.69 -8.96
C LYS A 231 -0.54 -17.47 -8.36
N LEU A 232 -1.48 -16.91 -9.11
CA LEU A 232 -2.86 -16.68 -8.66
C LEU A 232 -3.69 -17.98 -8.60
N ASP A 233 -3.48 -18.87 -9.55
CA ASP A 233 -4.24 -20.13 -9.62
C ASP A 233 -3.74 -21.17 -8.61
N ALA A 234 -2.44 -21.27 -8.43
CA ALA A 234 -1.80 -22.12 -7.43
C ALA A 234 -1.91 -21.59 -5.99
N PHE A 235 -2.45 -20.41 -5.77
CA PHE A 235 -2.53 -19.81 -4.43
C PHE A 235 -3.43 -20.63 -3.50
N THR A 236 -2.84 -21.13 -2.40
CA THR A 236 -3.52 -21.98 -1.39
C THR A 236 -3.78 -21.27 -0.07
N GLY A 237 -3.39 -19.99 0.06
CA GLY A 237 -3.60 -19.18 1.25
C GLY A 237 -5.06 -18.75 1.46
N ALA A 238 -5.28 -17.87 2.42
CA ALA A 238 -6.61 -17.35 2.73
C ALA A 238 -7.19 -16.58 1.52
N ARG A 239 -8.39 -16.97 1.10
CA ARG A 239 -9.15 -16.27 0.07
C ARG A 239 -10.11 -15.27 0.71
N ASP A 240 -9.53 -14.24 1.29
CA ASP A 240 -10.16 -13.15 2.02
C ASP A 240 -10.34 -11.88 1.16
N GLY A 241 -10.66 -10.76 1.80
CA GLY A 241 -10.81 -9.46 1.13
C GLY A 241 -9.55 -9.00 0.40
N TYR A 242 -8.35 -9.35 0.91
CA TYR A 242 -7.10 -9.03 0.24
C TYR A 242 -6.91 -9.84 -1.05
N TYR A 243 -7.20 -11.15 -1.02
CA TYR A 243 -7.21 -11.97 -2.23
C TYR A 243 -8.20 -11.45 -3.27
N ALA A 244 -9.42 -11.05 -2.82
CA ALA A 244 -10.42 -10.45 -3.72
C ALA A 244 -9.91 -9.16 -4.36
N PHE A 245 -9.27 -8.28 -3.58
CA PHE A 245 -8.64 -7.06 -4.08
C PHE A 245 -7.57 -7.36 -5.14
N VAL A 246 -6.71 -8.35 -4.92
CA VAL A 246 -5.67 -8.73 -5.88
C VAL A 246 -6.29 -9.27 -7.17
N CYS A 247 -7.31 -10.12 -7.08
CA CYS A 247 -8.05 -10.62 -8.24
C CYS A 247 -8.66 -9.45 -9.06
N GLU A 248 -9.34 -8.52 -8.39
CA GLU A 248 -9.95 -7.34 -9.03
C GLU A 248 -8.89 -6.44 -9.69
N LYS A 249 -7.73 -6.27 -9.04
CA LYS A 249 -6.62 -5.47 -9.55
C LYS A 249 -5.95 -6.10 -10.78
N CYS A 250 -5.79 -7.41 -10.80
CA CYS A 250 -5.11 -8.12 -11.89
C CYS A 250 -5.99 -8.34 -13.11
N ALA A 251 -7.30 -8.56 -12.93
CA ALA A 251 -8.23 -8.92 -14.02
C ALA A 251 -8.17 -7.98 -15.24
N PRO A 252 -8.12 -6.63 -15.11
CA PRO A 252 -8.02 -5.75 -16.28
C PRO A 252 -6.77 -5.99 -17.13
N THR A 253 -5.61 -6.25 -16.51
CA THR A 253 -4.35 -6.48 -17.20
C THR A 253 -4.37 -7.81 -17.96
N PHE A 254 -4.94 -8.88 -17.38
CA PHE A 254 -5.17 -10.12 -18.10
C PHE A 254 -6.07 -9.89 -19.32
N GLY A 255 -7.16 -9.14 -19.17
CA GLY A 255 -8.04 -8.78 -20.29
C GLY A 255 -7.33 -7.97 -21.37
N TYR A 256 -6.45 -7.04 -20.98
CA TYR A 256 -5.66 -6.24 -21.91
C TYR A 256 -4.74 -7.10 -22.80
N TYR A 257 -4.08 -8.11 -22.21
CA TYR A 257 -3.20 -9.04 -22.93
C TYR A 257 -3.96 -10.21 -23.59
N GLY A 258 -5.29 -10.18 -23.66
CA GLY A 258 -6.09 -11.18 -24.36
C GLY A 258 -6.46 -12.43 -23.53
N TYR A 259 -6.11 -12.50 -22.27
CA TYR A 259 -6.46 -13.59 -21.34
C TYR A 259 -7.88 -13.41 -20.77
N PHE A 260 -8.87 -13.32 -21.63
CA PHE A 260 -10.25 -13.00 -21.25
C PHE A 260 -10.86 -14.00 -20.27
N ALA A 261 -10.56 -15.29 -20.43
CA ALA A 261 -11.06 -16.32 -19.52
C ALA A 261 -10.50 -16.15 -18.10
N ALA A 262 -9.20 -15.85 -17.97
CA ALA A 262 -8.56 -15.57 -16.69
C ALA A 262 -9.12 -14.30 -16.06
N ALA A 263 -9.30 -13.23 -16.85
CA ALA A 263 -9.88 -11.97 -16.38
C ALA A 263 -11.30 -12.17 -15.81
N GLU A 264 -12.16 -12.92 -16.50
CA GLU A 264 -13.51 -13.22 -16.01
C GLU A 264 -13.52 -14.14 -14.79
N GLU A 265 -12.62 -15.11 -14.72
CA GLU A 265 -12.48 -15.98 -13.55
C GLU A 265 -12.03 -15.17 -12.31
N LEU A 266 -11.06 -14.27 -12.46
CA LEU A 266 -10.61 -13.42 -11.36
C LEU A 266 -11.72 -12.48 -10.84
N LYS A 267 -12.51 -11.88 -11.73
CA LYS A 267 -13.69 -11.09 -11.34
C LYS A 267 -14.68 -11.91 -10.52
N LYS A 268 -15.01 -13.12 -10.98
CA LYS A 268 -15.90 -14.04 -10.27
C LYS A 268 -15.35 -14.44 -8.90
N ARG A 269 -14.03 -14.68 -8.79
CA ARG A 269 -13.37 -14.98 -7.51
C ARG A 269 -13.53 -13.82 -6.52
N ALA A 270 -13.34 -12.58 -6.99
CA ALA A 270 -13.50 -11.38 -6.17
C ALA A 270 -14.97 -11.16 -5.74
N GLU A 271 -15.91 -11.18 -6.66
CA GLU A 271 -17.34 -11.02 -6.41
C GLU A 271 -17.86 -12.03 -5.37
N LYS A 272 -17.49 -13.31 -5.52
CA LYS A 272 -17.88 -14.37 -4.59
C LYS A 272 -17.43 -14.12 -3.14
N ILE A 273 -16.39 -13.34 -2.95
CA ILE A 273 -15.89 -12.98 -1.62
C ILE A 273 -16.65 -11.76 -1.10
N TYR A 274 -16.80 -10.72 -1.91
CA TYR A 274 -17.53 -9.51 -1.54
C TYR A 274 -19.01 -9.76 -1.24
N ASP A 275 -19.65 -10.71 -1.95
CA ASP A 275 -21.06 -11.07 -1.71
C ASP A 275 -21.28 -11.83 -0.38
N ARG A 276 -20.20 -12.31 0.28
CA ARG A 276 -20.28 -13.02 1.56
C ARG A 276 -20.09 -12.09 2.77
N THR A 277 -19.68 -10.84 2.53
CA THR A 277 -19.43 -9.83 3.56
C THR A 277 -20.57 -8.81 3.63
#